data_490b5076337ad74a7de31b1414dc3048
#
_entry.id   490b5076337ad74a7de31b1414dc3048
#
_cell.length_a   1.000
_cell.length_b   1.000
_cell.length_c   1.000
_cell.angle_alpha   90.00
_cell.angle_beta   90.00
_cell.angle_gamma   90.00
#
_symmetry.space_group_name_H-M   'P 1'
#
loop_
_entity.id
_entity.type
_entity.pdbx_description
1 polymer ?
#
loop_
_entity_poly.entity_id
_entity_poly.type
_entity_poly.pdbx_seq_one_letter_code
_entity_poly.pdbx_strand_id
1 'polypeptide(L)'
;MRLGMVPFDIQTLEKLDAAIQHLEAAIELFYAKRYAPAITLAGAAEGCLPRVPGSPGENAEDDDADLPGAEPLFEVMKRGAAEQFGKTEKEAVARFNAARDWLKHETPTLPGRMEVTNYDAWTMIVRAVTKIEATAPGSETPTIAGFIEFSREHYSAILGR
;
A
#
# COMPACT_ATOMS: atom_id res chain seq x y z
N MET A 1 40.53 -1.44 -23.38
CA MET A 1 39.05 -1.37 -23.46
C MET A 1 38.58 -0.12 -22.70
N ARG A 2 38.20 0.94 -23.39
CA ARG A 2 37.63 2.11 -22.70
C ARG A 2 36.20 1.77 -22.33
N LEU A 3 35.92 1.60 -21.03
CA LEU A 3 34.57 1.60 -20.52
C LEU A 3 33.95 2.95 -20.89
N GLY A 4 33.08 2.97 -21.89
CA GLY A 4 32.30 4.16 -22.22
C GLY A 4 31.50 4.56 -20.97
N MET A 5 31.73 5.77 -20.48
CA MET A 5 30.93 6.33 -19.40
C MET A 5 29.47 6.41 -19.90
N VAL A 6 28.59 5.66 -19.23
CA VAL A 6 27.13 5.80 -19.47
C VAL A 6 26.77 7.22 -19.05
N PRO A 7 26.17 8.04 -19.93
CA PRO A 7 25.75 9.39 -19.56
C PRO A 7 24.77 9.30 -18.39
N PHE A 8 24.91 10.23 -17.44
CA PHE A 8 23.91 10.37 -16.34
C PHE A 8 22.60 10.85 -16.95
N ASP A 9 21.54 10.09 -16.71
CA ASP A 9 20.18 10.52 -16.96
C ASP A 9 19.60 11.09 -15.67
N ILE A 10 19.10 12.33 -15.71
CA ILE A 10 18.61 13.04 -14.53
C ILE A 10 17.10 13.18 -14.64
N GLN A 11 16.39 12.63 -13.65
CA GLN A 11 14.96 12.84 -13.49
C GLN A 11 14.69 13.71 -12.27
N THR A 12 13.97 14.81 -12.46
CA THR A 12 13.45 15.63 -11.36
C THR A 12 12.02 15.21 -11.06
N LEU A 13 11.77 14.82 -9.81
CA LEU A 13 10.47 14.30 -9.35
C LEU A 13 9.94 15.08 -8.16
N GLU A 14 8.65 15.34 -8.15
CA GLU A 14 7.93 15.70 -6.94
C GLU A 14 7.58 14.45 -6.12
N LYS A 15 7.25 14.62 -4.84
CA LYS A 15 6.91 13.50 -3.95
C LYS A 15 5.69 12.71 -4.41
N LEU A 16 4.68 13.40 -4.95
CA LEU A 16 3.50 12.77 -5.50
C LEU A 16 3.82 11.94 -6.75
N ASP A 17 4.63 12.47 -7.65
CA ASP A 17 5.05 11.75 -8.86
C ASP A 17 5.84 10.49 -8.51
N ALA A 18 6.74 10.59 -7.52
CA ALA A 18 7.48 9.44 -7.02
C ALA A 18 6.55 8.39 -6.39
N ALA A 19 5.56 8.83 -5.62
CA ALA A 19 4.56 7.93 -5.02
C ALA A 19 3.74 7.20 -6.10
N ILE A 20 3.27 7.92 -7.11
CA ILE A 20 2.51 7.33 -8.23
C ILE A 20 3.37 6.31 -8.99
N GLN A 21 4.61 6.64 -9.34
CA GLN A 21 5.51 5.71 -10.04
C GLN A 21 5.79 4.44 -9.22
N HIS A 22 6.04 4.57 -7.91
CA HIS A 22 6.21 3.42 -7.03
C HIS A 22 4.95 2.56 -6.95
N LEU A 23 3.78 3.20 -6.88
CA LEU A 23 2.51 2.49 -6.80
C LEU A 23 2.19 1.75 -8.09
N GLU A 24 2.37 2.37 -9.26
CA GLU A 24 2.17 1.72 -10.56
C GLU A 24 3.08 0.50 -10.72
N ALA A 25 4.37 0.64 -10.38
CA ALA A 25 5.30 -0.47 -10.40
C ALA A 25 4.92 -1.59 -9.39
N ALA A 26 4.39 -1.22 -8.21
CA ALA A 26 3.88 -2.20 -7.25
C ALA A 26 2.68 -2.98 -7.82
N ILE A 27 1.76 -2.32 -8.51
CA ILE A 27 0.59 -2.94 -9.15
C ILE A 27 1.03 -3.90 -10.26
N GLU A 28 1.97 -3.50 -11.11
CA GLU A 28 2.53 -4.37 -12.15
C GLU A 28 3.18 -5.63 -11.56
N LEU A 29 3.97 -5.46 -10.49
CA LEU A 29 4.60 -6.58 -9.79
C LEU A 29 3.58 -7.49 -9.10
N PHE A 30 2.49 -6.94 -8.59
CA PHE A 30 1.38 -7.71 -8.04
C PHE A 30 0.77 -8.63 -9.10
N TYR A 31 0.44 -8.10 -10.28
CA TYR A 31 -0.09 -8.92 -11.37
C TYR A 31 0.91 -9.95 -11.90
N ALA A 32 2.20 -9.64 -11.83
CA ALA A 32 3.28 -10.58 -12.13
C ALA A 32 3.53 -11.61 -11.01
N LYS A 33 2.73 -11.62 -9.94
CA LYS A 33 2.86 -12.49 -8.74
C LYS A 33 4.19 -12.32 -7.99
N ARG A 34 4.79 -11.16 -8.08
CA ARG A 34 6.03 -10.78 -7.37
C ARG A 34 5.69 -9.96 -6.13
N TYR A 35 5.14 -10.62 -5.12
CA TYR A 35 4.50 -9.95 -3.99
C TYR A 35 5.47 -9.22 -3.07
N ALA A 36 6.63 -9.76 -2.76
CA ALA A 36 7.60 -9.10 -1.88
C ALA A 36 8.07 -7.72 -2.42
N PRO A 37 8.56 -7.59 -3.67
CA PRO A 37 8.87 -6.27 -4.22
C PRO A 37 7.64 -5.37 -4.40
N ALA A 38 6.45 -5.93 -4.66
CA ALA A 38 5.21 -5.15 -4.70
C ALA A 38 4.90 -4.48 -3.34
N ILE A 39 5.03 -5.22 -2.23
CA ILE A 39 4.88 -4.70 -0.87
C ILE A 39 5.88 -3.58 -0.60
N THR A 40 7.15 -3.79 -0.96
CA THR A 40 8.22 -2.81 -0.75
C THR A 40 7.93 -1.50 -1.48
N LEU A 41 7.56 -1.56 -2.75
CA LEU A 41 7.25 -0.37 -3.54
C LEU A 41 5.95 0.31 -3.11
N ALA A 42 4.91 -0.43 -2.76
CA ALA A 42 3.69 0.14 -2.20
C ALA A 42 3.96 0.87 -0.86
N GLY A 43 4.79 0.28 -0.01
CA GLY A 43 5.24 0.92 1.23
C GLY A 43 6.07 2.18 0.98
N ALA A 44 6.92 2.20 -0.05
CA ALA A 44 7.66 3.39 -0.46
C ALA A 44 6.71 4.48 -1.00
N ALA A 45 5.71 4.12 -1.79
CA ALA A 45 4.69 5.04 -2.28
C ALA A 45 3.95 5.72 -1.11
N GLU A 46 3.48 4.93 -0.15
CA GLU A 46 2.85 5.44 1.06
C GLU A 46 3.78 6.39 1.85
N GLY A 47 5.06 6.03 1.97
CA GLY A 47 6.07 6.80 2.70
C GLY A 47 6.48 8.10 2.03
N CYS A 48 6.30 8.26 0.72
CA CYS A 48 6.58 9.50 -0.01
C CYS A 48 5.61 10.64 0.34
N LEU A 49 4.42 10.32 0.82
CA LEU A 49 3.33 11.27 1.03
C LEU A 49 3.23 11.70 2.50
N PRO A 50 2.79 12.95 2.77
CA PRO A 50 2.60 13.43 4.13
C PRO A 50 1.52 12.61 4.83
N ARG A 51 1.54 12.64 6.17
CA ARG A 51 0.41 12.13 6.97
C ARG A 51 -0.83 12.94 6.65
N VAL A 52 -1.93 12.23 6.40
CA VAL A 52 -3.26 12.83 6.25
C VAL A 52 -4.06 12.45 7.48
N PRO A 53 -4.86 13.35 8.06
CA PRO A 53 -5.79 12.99 9.14
C PRO A 53 -6.64 11.78 8.73
N GLY A 54 -6.76 10.76 9.59
CA GLY A 54 -7.46 9.50 9.28
C GLY A 54 -6.69 8.52 8.38
N SER A 55 -5.45 8.81 8.03
CA SER A 55 -4.57 7.89 7.32
C SER A 55 -4.01 6.84 8.29
N PRO A 56 -3.93 5.54 7.90
CA PRO A 56 -3.38 4.53 8.78
C PRO A 56 -1.91 4.85 9.10
N GLY A 57 -1.68 5.36 10.31
CA GLY A 57 -0.37 5.66 10.83
C GLY A 57 0.27 4.46 11.52
N GLU A 58 1.57 4.52 11.79
CA GLU A 58 2.28 3.51 12.57
C GLU A 58 1.82 3.44 14.04
N ASN A 59 1.09 4.47 14.53
CA ASN A 59 0.50 4.52 15.87
C ASN A 59 -1.02 4.68 15.73
N ALA A 60 -1.75 3.60 15.85
CA ALA A 60 -3.21 3.53 15.75
C ALA A 60 -3.94 4.10 17.00
N GLU A 61 -3.32 5.01 17.75
CA GLU A 61 -3.92 5.51 18.99
C GLU A 61 -4.63 6.88 18.85
N ASP A 62 -4.58 7.54 17.67
CA ASP A 62 -5.10 8.91 17.49
C ASP A 62 -6.07 9.09 16.30
N ASP A 63 -6.80 8.07 15.87
CA ASP A 63 -7.62 8.12 14.65
C ASP A 63 -9.12 8.28 14.90
N ASP A 64 -9.53 9.41 15.45
CA ASP A 64 -10.92 9.87 15.40
C ASP A 64 -11.03 11.20 14.62
N ALA A 65 -10.71 11.19 13.33
CA ALA A 65 -11.00 12.32 12.46
C ALA A 65 -12.00 11.89 11.37
N ASP A 66 -13.26 12.25 11.56
CA ASP A 66 -14.33 12.18 10.56
C ASP A 66 -13.93 12.99 9.32
N LEU A 67 -13.56 12.32 8.25
CA LEU A 67 -13.45 12.94 6.93
C LEU A 67 -14.85 12.97 6.28
N PRO A 68 -15.38 14.14 5.89
CA PRO A 68 -16.63 14.21 5.14
C PRO A 68 -16.38 13.71 3.72
N GLY A 69 -16.96 12.54 3.38
CA GLY A 69 -16.86 11.95 2.05
C GLY A 69 -17.18 10.47 2.06
N ALA A 70 -17.02 9.81 0.90
CA ALA A 70 -17.08 8.35 0.83
C ALA A 70 -15.97 7.76 1.70
N GLU A 71 -16.32 6.74 2.49
CA GLU A 71 -15.38 6.08 3.40
C GLU A 71 -14.13 5.60 2.65
N PRO A 72 -12.92 5.93 3.11
CA PRO A 72 -11.69 5.52 2.45
C PRO A 72 -11.63 3.99 2.27
N LEU A 73 -11.13 3.53 1.14
CA LEU A 73 -11.06 2.10 0.82
C LEU A 73 -10.33 1.30 1.91
N PHE A 74 -9.33 1.89 2.56
CA PHE A 74 -8.59 1.24 3.64
C PHE A 74 -9.46 1.01 4.89
N GLU A 75 -10.35 1.94 5.25
CA GLU A 75 -11.26 1.78 6.39
C GLU A 75 -12.25 0.64 6.14
N VAL A 76 -12.82 0.59 4.94
CA VAL A 76 -13.68 -0.53 4.51
C VAL A 76 -12.92 -1.85 4.57
N MET A 77 -11.67 -1.87 4.10
CA MET A 77 -10.81 -3.05 4.13
C MET A 77 -10.49 -3.51 5.55
N LYS A 78 -10.15 -2.61 6.48
CA LYS A 78 -9.88 -2.94 7.89
C LYS A 78 -11.06 -3.66 8.52
N ARG A 79 -12.24 -3.04 8.40
CA ARG A 79 -13.48 -3.57 8.96
C ARG A 79 -13.84 -4.91 8.32
N GLY A 80 -13.86 -4.99 6.99
CA GLY A 80 -14.16 -6.23 6.27
C GLY A 80 -13.19 -7.35 6.59
N ALA A 81 -11.90 -7.06 6.73
CA ALA A 81 -10.90 -8.06 7.14
C ALA A 81 -11.10 -8.52 8.59
N ALA A 82 -11.41 -7.61 9.50
CA ALA A 82 -11.71 -7.96 10.90
C ALA A 82 -12.92 -8.90 10.97
N GLU A 83 -14.01 -8.59 10.28
CA GLU A 83 -15.19 -9.43 10.20
C GLU A 83 -14.92 -10.79 9.54
N GLN A 84 -14.27 -10.79 8.38
CA GLN A 84 -13.95 -12.01 7.62
C GLN A 84 -13.11 -13.01 8.41
N PHE A 85 -12.16 -12.51 9.19
CA PHE A 85 -11.20 -13.35 9.92
C PHE A 85 -11.50 -13.48 11.41
N GLY A 86 -12.60 -12.92 11.92
CA GLY A 86 -12.95 -12.94 13.34
C GLY A 86 -11.91 -12.25 14.22
N LYS A 87 -11.35 -11.14 13.77
CA LYS A 87 -10.30 -10.35 14.42
C LYS A 87 -10.80 -8.95 14.76
N THR A 88 -10.06 -8.26 15.61
CA THR A 88 -10.21 -6.82 15.78
C THR A 88 -9.58 -6.06 14.59
N GLU A 89 -10.00 -4.82 14.34
CA GLU A 89 -9.36 -3.99 13.31
C GLU A 89 -7.86 -3.78 13.60
N LYS A 90 -7.49 -3.64 14.88
CA LYS A 90 -6.07 -3.53 15.30
C LYS A 90 -5.26 -4.77 14.92
N GLU A 91 -5.81 -5.97 15.11
CA GLU A 91 -5.17 -7.22 14.69
C GLU A 91 -5.08 -7.34 13.17
N ALA A 92 -6.12 -6.89 12.44
CA ALA A 92 -6.08 -6.84 10.98
C ALA A 92 -4.97 -5.91 10.47
N VAL A 93 -4.85 -4.70 11.03
CA VAL A 93 -3.78 -3.76 10.68
C VAL A 93 -2.39 -4.31 11.02
N ALA A 94 -2.24 -4.94 12.20
CA ALA A 94 -0.98 -5.59 12.57
C ALA A 94 -0.58 -6.69 11.56
N ARG A 95 -1.55 -7.46 11.09
CA ARG A 95 -1.32 -8.48 10.06
C ARG A 95 -0.91 -7.84 8.72
N PHE A 96 -1.53 -6.74 8.31
CA PHE A 96 -1.17 -6.02 7.08
C PHE A 96 0.26 -5.46 7.12
N ASN A 97 0.71 -5.04 8.30
CA ASN A 97 2.05 -4.50 8.48
C ASN A 97 3.14 -5.58 8.57
N ALA A 98 2.80 -6.79 8.99
CA ALA A 98 3.78 -7.82 9.31
C ALA A 98 4.76 -8.13 8.16
N ALA A 99 4.26 -8.30 6.94
CA ALA A 99 5.11 -8.57 5.77
C ALA A 99 5.98 -7.36 5.40
N ARG A 100 5.41 -6.14 5.43
CA ARG A 100 6.14 -4.90 5.18
C ARG A 100 7.28 -4.72 6.18
N ASP A 101 6.99 -4.90 7.45
CA ASP A 101 7.96 -4.67 8.52
C ASP A 101 9.08 -5.71 8.47
N TRP A 102 8.75 -6.97 8.16
CA TRP A 102 9.75 -8.00 7.95
C TRP A 102 10.68 -7.71 6.76
N LEU A 103 10.13 -7.23 5.64
CA LEU A 103 10.91 -6.85 4.45
C LEU A 103 11.79 -5.62 4.69
N LYS A 104 11.39 -4.72 5.58
CA LYS A 104 12.04 -3.44 5.80
C LYS A 104 13.13 -3.49 6.89
N HIS A 105 12.99 -4.39 7.85
CA HIS A 105 13.84 -4.42 9.04
C HIS A 105 14.45 -5.79 9.27
N GLU A 106 15.77 -5.85 9.41
CA GLU A 106 16.47 -7.00 9.97
C GLU A 106 16.63 -6.79 11.47
N THR A 107 15.92 -7.57 12.28
CA THR A 107 16.06 -7.57 13.72
C THR A 107 16.20 -8.99 14.25
N PRO A 108 16.95 -9.20 15.36
CA PRO A 108 17.12 -10.54 15.94
C PRO A 108 15.81 -11.21 16.38
N THR A 109 14.74 -10.43 16.55
CA THR A 109 13.42 -10.90 16.99
C THR A 109 12.52 -11.34 15.83
N LEU A 110 12.86 -10.97 14.59
CA LEU A 110 12.10 -11.38 13.42
C LEU A 110 12.58 -12.73 12.88
N PRO A 111 11.67 -13.61 12.41
CA PRO A 111 12.06 -14.88 11.83
C PRO A 111 12.87 -14.66 10.55
N GLY A 112 13.87 -15.52 10.31
CA GLY A 112 14.67 -15.48 9.07
C GLY A 112 13.90 -15.90 7.82
N ARG A 113 12.65 -16.38 7.98
CA ARG A 113 11.77 -16.82 6.90
C ARG A 113 10.35 -16.38 7.16
N MET A 114 9.67 -15.85 6.12
CA MET A 114 8.28 -15.45 6.18
C MET A 114 7.56 -15.84 4.89
N GLU A 115 6.32 -16.28 5.02
CA GLU A 115 5.43 -16.45 3.87
C GLU A 115 4.79 -15.11 3.52
N VAL A 116 4.91 -14.73 2.27
CA VAL A 116 4.34 -13.51 1.70
C VAL A 116 3.30 -13.91 0.65
N THR A 117 2.10 -13.36 0.76
CA THR A 117 0.95 -13.71 -0.06
C THR A 117 0.51 -12.57 -0.96
N ASN A 118 -0.34 -12.88 -1.94
CA ASN A 118 -1.03 -11.86 -2.73
C ASN A 118 -1.87 -10.92 -1.86
N TYR A 119 -2.42 -11.43 -0.77
CA TYR A 119 -3.21 -10.63 0.17
C TYR A 119 -2.35 -9.56 0.86
N ASP A 120 -1.14 -9.90 1.28
CA ASP A 120 -0.20 -8.95 1.89
C ASP A 120 0.16 -7.82 0.89
N ALA A 121 0.41 -8.17 -0.36
CA ALA A 121 0.71 -7.20 -1.40
C ALA A 121 -0.52 -6.33 -1.73
N TRP A 122 -1.69 -6.94 -1.88
CA TRP A 122 -2.93 -6.24 -2.14
C TRP A 122 -3.24 -5.21 -1.04
N THR A 123 -3.14 -5.56 0.23
CA THR A 123 -3.40 -4.66 1.35
C THR A 123 -2.47 -3.45 1.36
N MET A 124 -1.19 -3.65 1.05
CA MET A 124 -0.22 -2.54 0.97
C MET A 124 -0.50 -1.61 -0.20
N ILE A 125 -0.90 -2.14 -1.35
CA ILE A 125 -1.28 -1.33 -2.50
C ILE A 125 -2.54 -0.53 -2.19
N VAL A 126 -3.57 -1.13 -1.58
CA VAL A 126 -4.80 -0.44 -1.16
C VAL A 126 -4.50 0.73 -0.21
N ARG A 127 -3.59 0.55 0.74
CA ARG A 127 -3.16 1.63 1.64
C ARG A 127 -2.51 2.79 0.89
N ALA A 128 -1.62 2.50 -0.04
CA ALA A 128 -0.97 3.52 -0.84
C ALA A 128 -1.97 4.25 -1.75
N VAL A 129 -2.92 3.54 -2.37
CA VAL A 129 -4.02 4.12 -3.15
C VAL A 129 -4.83 5.09 -2.29
N THR A 130 -5.30 4.64 -1.12
CA THR A 130 -6.08 5.47 -0.20
C THR A 130 -5.35 6.76 0.17
N LYS A 131 -4.05 6.66 0.42
CA LYS A 131 -3.23 7.83 0.78
C LYS A 131 -3.05 8.80 -0.38
N ILE A 132 -2.88 8.31 -1.60
CA ILE A 132 -2.82 9.16 -2.81
C ILE A 132 -4.16 9.87 -3.01
N GLU A 133 -5.28 9.16 -2.94
CA GLU A 133 -6.62 9.74 -3.06
C GLU A 133 -6.87 10.84 -2.02
N ALA A 134 -6.47 10.61 -0.77
CA ALA A 134 -6.61 11.60 0.31
C ALA A 134 -5.69 12.82 0.16
N THR A 135 -4.47 12.62 -0.37
CA THR A 135 -3.47 13.69 -0.53
C THR A 135 -3.72 14.52 -1.77
N ALA A 136 -4.10 13.88 -2.87
CA ALA A 136 -4.28 14.50 -4.18
C ALA A 136 -5.49 13.88 -4.90
N PRO A 137 -6.72 14.24 -4.51
CA PRO A 137 -7.92 13.75 -5.16
C PRO A 137 -7.91 14.00 -6.67
N GLY A 138 -8.26 12.97 -7.45
CA GLY A 138 -8.27 13.07 -8.91
C GLY A 138 -6.93 12.84 -9.60
N SER A 139 -5.89 12.44 -8.87
CA SER A 139 -4.58 12.07 -9.43
C SER A 139 -4.48 10.60 -9.85
N GLU A 140 -5.58 9.86 -9.84
CA GLU A 140 -5.61 8.47 -10.26
C GLU A 140 -5.17 8.31 -11.72
N THR A 141 -4.21 7.42 -11.93
CA THR A 141 -3.83 6.99 -13.26
C THR A 141 -4.71 5.82 -13.74
N PRO A 142 -4.75 5.49 -15.04
CA PRO A 142 -5.45 4.32 -15.54
C PRO A 142 -5.02 3.01 -14.86
N THR A 143 -3.75 2.88 -14.48
CA THR A 143 -3.22 1.71 -13.75
C THR A 143 -3.83 1.61 -12.37
N ILE A 144 -3.88 2.71 -11.63
CA ILE A 144 -4.49 2.79 -10.29
C ILE A 144 -5.99 2.52 -10.36
N ALA A 145 -6.70 3.17 -11.28
CA ALA A 145 -8.14 2.98 -11.48
C ALA A 145 -8.47 1.51 -11.82
N GLY A 146 -7.70 0.88 -12.70
CA GLY A 146 -7.84 -0.53 -13.04
C GLY A 146 -7.62 -1.46 -11.84
N PHE A 147 -6.67 -1.14 -10.96
CA PHE A 147 -6.44 -1.91 -9.74
C PHE A 147 -7.59 -1.75 -8.72
N ILE A 148 -8.16 -0.56 -8.61
CA ILE A 148 -9.34 -0.34 -7.75
C ILE A 148 -10.51 -1.20 -8.22
N GLU A 149 -10.77 -1.23 -9.51
CA GLU A 149 -11.85 -2.05 -10.09
C GLU A 149 -11.58 -3.55 -9.88
N PHE A 150 -10.36 -4.02 -10.17
CA PHE A 150 -9.92 -5.37 -9.85
C PHE A 150 -10.14 -5.72 -8.37
N SER A 151 -9.83 -4.80 -7.46
CA SER A 151 -10.00 -5.01 -6.02
C SER A 151 -11.47 -5.19 -5.65
N ARG A 152 -12.36 -4.40 -6.22
CA ARG A 152 -13.81 -4.52 -6.00
C ARG A 152 -14.37 -5.85 -6.50
N GLU A 153 -13.89 -6.35 -7.62
CA GLU A 153 -14.33 -7.62 -8.20
C GLU A 153 -13.82 -8.84 -7.42
N HIS A 154 -12.53 -8.84 -7.03
CA HIS A 154 -11.88 -10.04 -6.51
C HIS A 154 -11.83 -10.11 -4.98
N TYR A 155 -11.95 -8.97 -4.31
CA TYR A 155 -11.90 -8.87 -2.84
C TYR A 155 -13.22 -8.34 -2.25
N SER A 156 -14.33 -8.55 -2.94
CA SER A 156 -15.66 -8.06 -2.55
C SER A 156 -16.08 -8.54 -1.16
N ALA A 157 -15.74 -9.77 -0.75
CA ALA A 157 -16.04 -10.29 0.57
C ALA A 157 -15.38 -9.46 1.70
N ILE A 158 -14.18 -8.92 1.46
CA ILE A 158 -13.46 -8.06 2.42
C ILE A 158 -13.93 -6.61 2.30
N LEU A 159 -14.28 -6.17 1.09
CA LEU A 159 -14.74 -4.81 0.84
C LEU A 159 -16.24 -4.58 1.11
N GLY A 160 -16.97 -5.59 1.64
CA GLY A 160 -18.32 -5.42 2.14
C GLY A 160 -19.41 -5.33 1.05
N ARG A 161 -19.27 -6.06 -0.03
CA ARG A 161 -20.35 -6.25 -1.01
C ARG A 161 -21.18 -7.48 -0.71
#